data_69f12bad42c7bab4a9738baf4fdf131f
#
_entry.id   69f12bad42c7bab4a9738baf4fdf131f
#
_cell.length_a   1.000
_cell.length_b   1.000
_cell.length_c   1.000
_cell.angle_alpha   90.00
_cell.angle_beta   90.00
_cell.angle_gamma   90.00
#
_symmetry.space_group_name_H-M   'P 1'
#
loop_
_entity.id
_entity.type
_entity.pdbx_description
1 polymer ?
#
loop_
_entity_poly.entity_id
_entity_poly.type
_entity_poly.pdbx_seq_one_letter_code
_entity_poly.pdbx_strand_id
1 'polypeptide(L)'
;NERPVIFISGHFNNFELMAMHLEKSGIDLAAIYRPLNNKFLNPLMEKIRKNYICKKQIKKGISGTKELLKYFKKGTSIALMIDQRVSEGISCNFFNKKALTTTIPAQFIKKFNCKVVPIYIERVKQHQFRLEIFKPMDFSENQNIETITSDLNQIIEKMIKKNPEQWIWSHNRWK
;
A
#
# COMPACT_ATOMS: atom_id res chain seq x y z
N ASN A 1 11.68 18.39 -10.62
CA ASN A 1 10.45 17.63 -10.32
C ASN A 1 10.82 16.17 -10.18
N GLU A 2 10.80 15.67 -8.95
CA GLU A 2 11.00 14.24 -8.69
C GLU A 2 9.82 13.44 -9.28
N ARG A 3 10.14 12.31 -9.92
CA ARG A 3 9.10 11.44 -10.49
C ARG A 3 8.26 10.83 -9.35
N PRO A 4 6.94 10.67 -9.50
CA PRO A 4 6.10 10.04 -8.49
C PRO A 4 6.52 8.58 -8.27
N VAL A 5 6.40 8.12 -7.03
CA VAL A 5 6.76 6.75 -6.61
C VAL A 5 5.54 6.01 -6.06
N ILE A 6 5.67 4.69 -5.96
CA ILE A 6 4.69 3.84 -5.29
C ILE A 6 5.21 3.47 -3.91
N PHE A 7 4.55 3.92 -2.86
CA PHE A 7 4.78 3.44 -1.51
C PHE A 7 3.98 2.15 -1.29
N ILE A 8 4.64 1.10 -0.82
CA ILE A 8 3.98 -0.17 -0.48
C ILE A 8 4.18 -0.51 0.98
N SER A 9 3.17 -1.13 1.57
CA SER A 9 3.22 -1.65 2.93
C SER A 9 2.20 -2.78 3.15
N GLY A 10 2.17 -3.30 4.38
CA GLY A 10 1.12 -4.16 4.91
C GLY A 10 0.34 -3.46 6.03
N HIS A 11 -0.72 -4.10 6.48
CA HIS A 11 -1.51 -3.62 7.60
C HIS A 11 -0.82 -3.94 8.94
N PHE A 12 0.21 -3.16 9.26
CA PHE A 12 0.96 -3.26 10.51
C PHE A 12 0.43 -2.27 11.54
N ASN A 13 0.01 -2.73 12.70
CA ASN A 13 -0.38 -1.87 13.83
C ASN A 13 -1.20 -0.63 13.39
N ASN A 14 -0.72 0.58 13.66
CA ASN A 14 -1.35 1.84 13.27
C ASN A 14 -0.89 2.26 11.85
N PHE A 15 -1.11 1.43 10.85
CA PHE A 15 -0.63 1.62 9.48
C PHE A 15 -1.04 2.96 8.84
N GLU A 16 -2.15 3.55 9.22
CA GLU A 16 -2.59 4.86 8.70
C GLU A 16 -1.59 6.00 9.02
N LEU A 17 -0.78 5.85 10.10
CA LEU A 17 0.26 6.82 10.44
C LEU A 17 1.35 6.93 9.37
N MET A 18 1.55 5.90 8.54
CA MET A 18 2.51 5.96 7.44
C MET A 18 2.08 7.00 6.40
N ALA A 19 0.83 6.94 5.94
CA ALA A 19 0.31 7.92 4.98
C ALA A 19 0.27 9.34 5.58
N MET A 20 -0.08 9.45 6.87
CA MET A 20 -0.06 10.72 7.58
C MET A 20 1.35 11.33 7.62
N HIS A 21 2.36 10.52 7.91
CA HIS A 21 3.76 11.00 7.97
C HIS A 21 4.23 11.48 6.61
N LEU A 22 3.98 10.71 5.55
CA LEU A 22 4.35 11.08 4.18
C LEU A 22 3.68 12.40 3.75
N GLU A 23 2.38 12.55 3.99
CA GLU A 23 1.64 13.77 3.68
C GLU A 23 2.21 14.99 4.45
N LYS A 24 2.47 14.84 5.75
CA LYS A 24 3.04 15.89 6.59
C LYS A 24 4.49 16.24 6.23
N SER A 25 5.22 15.31 5.63
CA SER A 25 6.56 15.55 5.09
C SER A 25 6.55 16.27 3.73
N GLY A 26 5.40 16.71 3.26
CA GLY A 26 5.26 17.47 2.01
C GLY A 26 5.15 16.62 0.75
N ILE A 27 5.03 15.30 0.88
CA ILE A 27 4.84 14.41 -0.28
C ILE A 27 3.41 14.51 -0.77
N ASP A 28 3.23 14.86 -2.06
CA ASP A 28 1.93 14.80 -2.70
C ASP A 28 1.51 13.33 -2.89
N LEU A 29 0.57 12.88 -2.04
CA LEU A 29 0.21 11.48 -1.86
C LEU A 29 -1.27 11.21 -2.11
N ALA A 30 -1.58 10.10 -2.77
CA ALA A 30 -2.92 9.53 -2.86
C ALA A 30 -2.93 8.12 -2.25
N ALA A 31 -3.90 7.83 -1.38
CA ALA A 31 -4.04 6.54 -0.72
C ALA A 31 -5.39 5.88 -1.02
N ILE A 32 -5.37 4.56 -1.24
CA ILE A 32 -6.59 3.78 -1.40
C ILE A 32 -7.14 3.38 -0.03
N TYR A 33 -8.45 3.48 0.14
CA TYR A 33 -9.15 2.98 1.31
C TYR A 33 -10.40 2.18 0.94
N ARG A 34 -10.79 1.28 1.81
CA ARG A 34 -12.09 0.63 1.76
C ARG A 34 -13.08 1.40 2.62
N PRO A 35 -14.23 1.83 2.10
CA PRO A 35 -15.30 2.42 2.91
C PRO A 35 -15.75 1.47 4.02
N LEU A 36 -16.15 2.03 5.15
CA LEU A 36 -16.75 1.25 6.21
C LEU A 36 -18.11 0.69 5.77
N ASN A 37 -18.44 -0.52 6.23
CA ASN A 37 -19.77 -1.11 5.99
C ASN A 37 -20.88 -0.32 6.68
N ASN A 38 -20.58 0.35 7.79
CA ASN A 38 -21.53 1.22 8.49
C ASN A 38 -21.64 2.55 7.75
N LYS A 39 -22.80 2.77 7.10
CA LYS A 39 -23.09 3.96 6.29
C LYS A 39 -23.13 5.25 7.10
N PHE A 40 -23.44 5.20 8.40
CA PHE A 40 -23.47 6.38 9.28
C PHE A 40 -22.08 6.81 9.74
N LEU A 41 -21.20 5.83 10.03
CA LEU A 41 -19.83 6.11 10.47
C LEU A 41 -18.88 6.41 9.30
N ASN A 42 -19.17 5.93 8.10
CA ASN A 42 -18.29 6.09 6.95
C ASN A 42 -17.99 7.55 6.61
N PRO A 43 -18.98 8.50 6.55
CA PRO A 43 -18.70 9.91 6.27
C PRO A 43 -17.78 10.55 7.32
N LEU A 44 -17.96 10.20 8.60
CA LEU A 44 -17.08 10.66 9.68
C LEU A 44 -15.65 10.19 9.49
N MET A 45 -15.46 8.89 9.19
CA MET A 45 -14.13 8.32 8.94
C MET A 45 -13.48 8.91 7.68
N GLU A 46 -14.23 9.13 6.61
CA GLU A 46 -13.71 9.79 5.42
C GLU A 46 -13.23 11.22 5.74
N LYS A 47 -13.98 11.97 6.55
CA LYS A 47 -13.59 13.32 7.00
C LYS A 47 -12.32 13.28 7.84
N ILE A 48 -12.23 12.35 8.79
CA ILE A 48 -11.03 12.15 9.64
C ILE A 48 -9.82 11.84 8.77
N ARG A 49 -9.94 10.86 7.86
CA ARG A 49 -8.84 10.47 6.97
C ARG A 49 -8.36 11.62 6.09
N LYS A 50 -9.27 12.37 5.49
CA LYS A 50 -8.93 13.53 4.64
C LYS A 50 -8.24 14.65 5.44
N ASN A 51 -8.67 14.90 6.66
CA ASN A 51 -8.13 15.99 7.46
C ASN A 51 -6.80 15.65 8.16
N TYR A 52 -6.61 14.38 8.57
CA TYR A 52 -5.51 14.01 9.44
C TYR A 52 -4.55 12.99 8.83
N ILE A 53 -4.98 12.19 7.86
CA ILE A 53 -4.15 11.10 7.30
C ILE A 53 -3.60 11.47 5.93
N CYS A 54 -4.47 11.67 4.94
CA CYS A 54 -4.08 11.99 3.58
C CYS A 54 -5.25 12.66 2.85
N LYS A 55 -5.02 13.81 2.23
CA LYS A 55 -6.06 14.60 1.55
C LYS A 55 -6.71 13.85 0.38
N LYS A 56 -5.90 13.15 -0.43
CA LYS A 56 -6.36 12.41 -1.61
C LYS A 56 -6.69 10.97 -1.24
N GLN A 57 -7.89 10.77 -0.68
CA GLN A 57 -8.43 9.46 -0.32
C GLN A 57 -9.26 8.89 -1.46
N ILE A 58 -8.85 7.75 -2.00
CA ILE A 58 -9.47 7.10 -3.16
C ILE A 58 -10.19 5.83 -2.73
N LYS A 59 -11.46 5.70 -3.09
CA LYS A 59 -12.25 4.49 -2.79
C LYS A 59 -11.75 3.30 -3.61
N LYS A 60 -11.57 2.15 -2.95
CA LYS A 60 -11.22 0.88 -3.61
C LYS A 60 -12.25 0.52 -4.69
N GLY A 61 -11.78 0.04 -5.83
CA GLY A 61 -12.61 -0.42 -6.95
C GLY A 61 -12.07 0.04 -8.30
N ILE A 62 -12.76 -0.33 -9.38
CA ILE A 62 -12.35 -0.02 -10.76
C ILE A 62 -12.22 1.50 -10.98
N SER A 63 -13.20 2.27 -10.50
CA SER A 63 -13.17 3.75 -10.59
C SER A 63 -11.98 4.33 -9.82
N GLY A 64 -11.69 3.78 -8.63
CA GLY A 64 -10.54 4.19 -7.83
C GLY A 64 -9.21 3.92 -8.51
N THR A 65 -9.06 2.78 -9.19
CA THR A 65 -7.84 2.49 -9.96
C THR A 65 -7.65 3.48 -11.12
N LYS A 66 -8.73 3.88 -11.80
CA LYS A 66 -8.68 4.94 -12.83
C LYS A 66 -8.28 6.29 -12.24
N GLU A 67 -8.79 6.61 -11.06
CA GLU A 67 -8.46 7.85 -10.35
C GLU A 67 -7.00 7.87 -9.89
N LEU A 68 -6.48 6.76 -9.33
CA LEU A 68 -5.05 6.60 -9.04
C LEU A 68 -4.17 6.88 -10.24
N LEU A 69 -4.53 6.28 -11.39
CA LEU A 69 -3.80 6.47 -12.63
C LEU A 69 -3.76 7.95 -13.05
N LYS A 70 -4.88 8.67 -12.88
CA LYS A 70 -4.98 10.10 -13.17
C LYS A 70 -4.07 10.93 -12.25
N TYR A 71 -4.06 10.63 -10.95
CA TYR A 71 -3.20 11.31 -9.98
C TYR A 71 -1.73 11.03 -10.25
N PHE A 72 -1.36 9.77 -10.49
CA PHE A 72 0.02 9.39 -10.75
C PHE A 72 0.59 10.08 -12.00
N LYS A 73 -0.19 10.17 -13.09
CA LYS A 73 0.18 10.92 -14.29
C LYS A 73 0.40 12.41 -14.05
N LYS A 74 -0.19 12.97 -12.99
CA LYS A 74 -0.03 14.38 -12.59
C LYS A 74 1.12 14.61 -11.61
N GLY A 75 1.92 13.57 -11.31
CA GLY A 75 3.05 13.67 -10.39
C GLY A 75 2.73 13.34 -8.93
N THR A 76 1.50 12.90 -8.62
CA THR A 76 1.12 12.46 -7.26
C THR A 76 1.63 11.05 -7.01
N SER A 77 2.38 10.82 -5.93
CA SER A 77 2.77 9.49 -5.47
C SER A 77 1.56 8.72 -4.92
N ILE A 78 1.62 7.39 -4.90
CA ILE A 78 0.52 6.56 -4.41
C ILE A 78 0.97 5.65 -3.27
N ALA A 79 0.11 5.45 -2.28
CA ALA A 79 0.33 4.51 -1.18
C ALA A 79 -0.65 3.34 -1.25
N LEU A 80 -0.12 2.11 -1.22
CA LEU A 80 -0.86 0.87 -1.38
C LEU A 80 -0.52 -0.13 -0.28
N MET A 81 -1.55 -0.66 0.39
CA MET A 81 -1.43 -1.85 1.22
C MET A 81 -1.64 -3.08 0.34
N ILE A 82 -0.65 -3.97 0.25
CA ILE A 82 -0.66 -5.09 -0.71
C ILE A 82 -0.72 -6.47 -0.06
N ASP A 83 -0.82 -6.52 1.24
CA ASP A 83 -0.81 -7.74 2.06
C ASP A 83 -2.16 -8.46 2.16
N GLN A 84 -3.25 -7.87 1.71
CA GLN A 84 -4.57 -8.49 1.76
C GLN A 84 -4.94 -9.18 0.44
N ARG A 85 -5.82 -10.19 0.55
CA ARG A 85 -6.40 -10.89 -0.60
C ARG A 85 -7.23 -9.94 -1.47
N VAL A 86 -7.05 -10.04 -2.78
CA VAL A 86 -7.82 -9.31 -3.78
C VAL A 86 -8.38 -10.32 -4.79
N SER A 87 -9.71 -10.39 -4.93
CA SER A 87 -10.38 -11.39 -5.79
C SER A 87 -9.96 -11.31 -7.26
N GLU A 88 -9.69 -10.09 -7.73
CA GLU A 88 -9.23 -9.79 -9.10
C GLU A 88 -7.69 -9.87 -9.24
N GLY A 89 -7.01 -10.34 -8.19
CA GLY A 89 -5.56 -10.50 -8.16
C GLY A 89 -5.10 -11.78 -8.86
N ILE A 90 -3.78 -11.93 -8.95
CA ILE A 90 -3.15 -13.15 -9.45
C ILE A 90 -2.69 -14.03 -8.29
N SER A 91 -2.61 -15.35 -8.56
CA SER A 91 -2.17 -16.33 -7.57
C SER A 91 -0.65 -16.34 -7.45
N CYS A 92 -0.12 -15.68 -6.42
CA CYS A 92 1.31 -15.64 -6.10
C CYS A 92 1.61 -16.33 -4.77
N ASN A 93 2.85 -16.76 -4.57
CA ASN A 93 3.29 -17.27 -3.28
C ASN A 93 3.31 -16.14 -2.23
N PHE A 94 2.83 -16.49 -1.03
CA PHE A 94 2.93 -15.68 0.16
C PHE A 94 3.08 -16.62 1.35
N PHE A 95 4.24 -16.60 2.03
CA PHE A 95 4.65 -17.62 3.02
C PHE A 95 4.50 -19.05 2.51
N ASN A 96 5.03 -19.32 1.32
CA ASN A 96 5.00 -20.63 0.65
C ASN A 96 3.59 -21.16 0.33
N LYS A 97 2.54 -20.36 0.47
CA LYS A 97 1.17 -20.70 0.10
C LYS A 97 0.66 -19.76 -0.98
N LYS A 98 -0.15 -20.29 -1.90
CA LYS A 98 -0.78 -19.48 -2.94
C LYS A 98 -1.79 -18.50 -2.34
N ALA A 99 -1.71 -17.24 -2.74
CA ALA A 99 -2.61 -16.18 -2.29
C ALA A 99 -2.90 -15.20 -3.43
N LEU A 100 -4.16 -14.83 -3.61
CA LEU A 100 -4.57 -13.85 -4.61
C LEU A 100 -4.05 -12.46 -4.22
N THR A 101 -3.16 -11.92 -5.04
CA THR A 101 -2.42 -10.69 -4.78
C THR A 101 -2.74 -9.63 -5.82
N THR A 102 -2.89 -8.37 -5.40
CA THR A 102 -3.10 -7.23 -6.29
C THR A 102 -1.92 -7.05 -7.24
N THR A 103 -2.22 -6.79 -8.51
CA THR A 103 -1.22 -6.49 -9.54
C THR A 103 -1.05 -4.99 -9.77
N ILE A 104 -1.78 -4.13 -9.06
CA ILE A 104 -1.76 -2.68 -9.28
C ILE A 104 -0.33 -2.11 -9.25
N PRO A 105 0.52 -2.39 -8.23
CA PRO A 105 1.89 -1.87 -8.24
C PRO A 105 2.69 -2.34 -9.47
N ALA A 106 2.63 -3.63 -9.79
CA ALA A 106 3.35 -4.19 -10.93
C ALA A 106 2.90 -3.58 -12.28
N GLN A 107 1.60 -3.33 -12.44
CA GLN A 107 1.07 -2.65 -13.64
C GLN A 107 1.59 -1.21 -13.75
N PHE A 108 1.67 -0.47 -12.64
CA PHE A 108 2.21 0.88 -12.63
C PHE A 108 3.71 0.89 -12.94
N ILE A 109 4.48 -0.04 -12.35
CA ILE A 109 5.91 -0.21 -12.64
C ILE A 109 6.11 -0.43 -14.14
N LYS A 110 5.41 -1.38 -14.73
CA LYS A 110 5.51 -1.69 -16.17
C LYS A 110 5.10 -0.52 -17.06
N LYS A 111 4.10 0.25 -16.63
CA LYS A 111 3.57 1.36 -17.44
C LYS A 111 4.38 2.64 -17.36
N PHE A 112 4.97 2.93 -16.21
CA PHE A 112 5.58 4.23 -15.93
C PHE A 112 7.08 4.15 -15.64
N ASN A 113 7.65 2.95 -15.60
CA ASN A 113 9.02 2.71 -15.16
C ASN A 113 9.33 3.47 -13.85
N CYS A 114 8.43 3.32 -12.86
CA CYS A 114 8.48 4.05 -11.61
C CYS A 114 9.09 3.20 -10.50
N LYS A 115 9.69 3.87 -9.51
CA LYS A 115 10.25 3.23 -8.32
C LYS A 115 9.19 2.84 -7.32
N VAL A 116 9.48 1.80 -6.55
CA VAL A 116 8.70 1.38 -5.39
C VAL A 116 9.49 1.65 -4.13
N VAL A 117 8.84 2.25 -3.14
CA VAL A 117 9.41 2.54 -1.82
C VAL A 117 8.65 1.74 -0.77
N PRO A 118 9.22 0.67 -0.23
CA PRO A 118 8.61 -0.05 0.87
C PRO A 118 8.64 0.79 2.16
N ILE A 119 7.56 0.73 2.95
CA ILE A 119 7.47 1.38 4.26
C ILE A 119 6.99 0.38 5.29
N TYR A 120 7.60 0.39 6.44
CA TYR A 120 7.24 -0.41 7.59
C TYR A 120 6.99 0.46 8.80
N ILE A 121 5.97 0.14 9.59
CA ILE A 121 5.70 0.78 10.87
C ILE A 121 5.57 -0.28 11.96
N GLU A 122 6.16 0.00 13.10
CA GLU A 122 5.98 -0.78 14.32
C GLU A 122 5.72 0.10 15.52
N ARG A 123 4.92 -0.39 16.44
CA ARG A 123 4.78 0.21 17.77
C ARG A 123 5.93 -0.29 18.64
N VAL A 124 6.78 0.62 19.08
CA VAL A 124 7.93 0.28 19.92
C VAL A 124 7.51 0.25 21.39
N LYS A 125 6.72 1.21 21.84
CA LYS A 125 6.26 1.31 23.22
C LYS A 125 5.02 2.22 23.27
N GLN A 126 3.98 1.80 23.97
CA GLN A 126 2.74 2.58 24.19
C GLN A 126 2.31 3.48 23.01
N HIS A 127 2.71 4.75 22.98
CA HIS A 127 2.38 5.74 21.94
C HIS A 127 3.55 6.06 21.02
N GLN A 128 4.65 5.31 21.11
CA GLN A 128 5.83 5.51 20.29
C GLN A 128 5.85 4.53 19.12
N PHE A 129 6.00 5.07 17.94
CA PHE A 129 6.07 4.32 16.70
C PHE A 129 7.41 4.56 16.02
N ARG A 130 7.96 3.51 15.43
CA ARG A 130 9.10 3.59 14.52
C ARG A 130 8.59 3.40 13.10
N LEU A 131 8.90 4.35 12.26
CA LEU A 131 8.60 4.27 10.83
C LEU A 131 9.92 4.10 10.07
N GLU A 132 10.02 3.05 9.28
CA GLU A 132 11.19 2.74 8.45
C GLU A 132 10.80 2.90 6.99
N ILE A 133 11.46 3.82 6.28
CA ILE A 133 11.33 4.03 4.85
C ILE A 133 12.54 3.38 4.20
N PHE A 134 12.32 2.35 3.39
CA PHE A 134 13.40 1.62 2.73
C PHE A 134 13.90 2.38 1.48
N LYS A 135 15.04 1.95 0.98
CA LYS A 135 15.58 2.50 -0.27
C LYS A 135 14.60 2.25 -1.43
N PRO A 136 14.43 3.23 -2.34
CA PRO A 136 13.65 3.03 -3.56
C PRO A 136 14.19 1.86 -4.37
N MET A 137 13.29 1.05 -4.89
CA MET A 137 13.60 -0.13 -5.69
C MET A 137 13.24 0.11 -7.15
N ASP A 138 14.10 -0.34 -8.02
CA ASP A 138 13.87 -0.41 -9.46
C ASP A 138 13.57 -1.86 -9.86
N PHE A 139 12.81 -2.04 -10.93
CA PHE A 139 12.49 -3.34 -11.51
C PHE A 139 12.95 -3.39 -12.96
N SER A 140 13.46 -4.52 -13.40
CA SER A 140 13.89 -4.70 -14.76
C SER A 140 12.71 -4.62 -15.75
N GLU A 141 12.90 -3.98 -16.89
CA GLU A 141 11.90 -3.93 -17.97
C GLU A 141 11.51 -5.32 -18.47
N ASN A 142 12.42 -6.30 -18.36
CA ASN A 142 12.17 -7.69 -18.76
C ASN A 142 11.32 -8.49 -17.75
N GLN A 143 11.17 -8.01 -16.51
CA GLN A 143 10.32 -8.69 -15.54
C GLN A 143 8.85 -8.56 -15.93
N ASN A 144 8.11 -9.65 -15.83
CA ASN A 144 6.66 -9.64 -16.04
C ASN A 144 5.91 -9.26 -14.75
N ILE A 145 4.60 -9.01 -14.88
CA ILE A 145 3.73 -8.61 -13.75
C ILE A 145 3.75 -9.66 -12.63
N GLU A 146 3.78 -10.93 -12.96
CA GLU A 146 3.75 -12.02 -11.98
C GLU A 146 5.03 -12.04 -11.14
N THR A 147 6.19 -11.94 -11.78
CA THR A 147 7.49 -11.88 -11.10
C THR A 147 7.57 -10.66 -10.18
N ILE A 148 7.23 -9.47 -10.70
CA ILE A 148 7.23 -8.24 -9.89
C ILE A 148 6.28 -8.39 -8.69
N THR A 149 5.07 -8.92 -8.88
CA THR A 149 4.10 -9.13 -7.80
C THR A 149 4.63 -10.11 -6.74
N SER A 150 5.33 -11.17 -7.18
CA SER A 150 5.97 -12.13 -6.28
C SER A 150 7.09 -11.49 -5.47
N ASP A 151 7.94 -10.67 -6.09
CA ASP A 151 9.02 -9.95 -5.41
C ASP A 151 8.46 -8.98 -4.35
N LEU A 152 7.37 -8.28 -4.69
CA LEU A 152 6.68 -7.39 -3.74
C LEU A 152 6.10 -8.17 -2.54
N ASN A 153 5.54 -9.37 -2.77
CA ASN A 153 5.10 -10.26 -1.68
C ASN A 153 6.25 -10.63 -0.75
N GLN A 154 7.41 -10.99 -1.29
CA GLN A 154 8.59 -11.34 -0.48
C GLN A 154 9.04 -10.17 0.40
N ILE A 155 8.93 -8.93 -0.07
CA ILE A 155 9.23 -7.74 0.73
C ILE A 155 8.27 -7.65 1.92
N ILE A 156 6.97 -7.82 1.69
CA ILE A 156 5.96 -7.81 2.77
C ILE A 156 6.20 -8.96 3.76
N GLU A 157 6.54 -10.16 3.28
CA GLU A 157 6.90 -11.28 4.16
C GLU A 157 8.09 -10.96 5.08
N LYS A 158 9.13 -10.32 4.54
CA LYS A 158 10.29 -9.88 5.33
C LYS A 158 9.89 -8.87 6.40
N MET A 159 9.00 -7.94 6.08
CA MET A 159 8.45 -6.98 7.05
C MET A 159 7.66 -7.68 8.15
N ILE A 160 6.76 -8.61 7.77
CA ILE A 160 5.95 -9.37 8.75
C ILE A 160 6.84 -10.16 9.69
N LYS A 161 7.92 -10.79 9.17
CA LYS A 161 8.86 -11.56 10.00
C LYS A 161 9.63 -10.72 11.03
N LYS A 162 9.75 -9.39 10.84
CA LYS A 162 10.38 -8.51 11.84
C LYS A 162 9.60 -8.48 13.15
N ASN A 163 8.27 -8.38 13.08
CA ASN A 163 7.37 -8.41 14.23
C ASN A 163 6.00 -8.95 13.82
N PRO A 164 5.83 -10.29 13.77
CA PRO A 164 4.61 -10.92 13.31
C PRO A 164 3.36 -10.55 14.13
N GLU A 165 3.53 -10.25 15.41
CA GLU A 165 2.43 -9.90 16.33
C GLU A 165 1.74 -8.58 15.93
N GLN A 166 2.44 -7.72 15.22
CA GLN A 166 1.91 -6.41 14.82
C GLN A 166 1.27 -6.41 13.42
N TRP A 167 1.29 -7.52 12.71
CA TRP A 167 0.55 -7.66 11.46
C TRP A 167 -0.92 -8.03 11.74
N ILE A 168 -1.86 -7.48 10.95
CA ILE A 168 -3.29 -7.74 11.12
C ILE A 168 -3.66 -9.13 10.60
N TRP A 169 -3.77 -10.11 11.48
CA TRP A 169 -4.12 -11.50 11.19
C TRP A 169 -5.61 -11.76 10.96
N SER A 170 -6.48 -10.82 11.29
CA SER A 170 -7.94 -10.97 11.16
C SER A 170 -8.43 -11.11 9.72
N HIS A 171 -7.60 -10.76 8.74
CA HIS A 171 -7.89 -10.95 7.32
C HIS A 171 -7.39 -12.31 6.83
N ASN A 172 -8.32 -13.13 6.29
CA ASN A 172 -7.93 -14.42 5.71
C ASN A 172 -7.22 -14.23 4.36
N ARG A 173 -5.89 -14.18 4.39
CA ARG A 173 -5.02 -13.89 3.24
C ARG A 173 -5.03 -15.02 2.19
N TRP A 174 -5.26 -16.27 2.63
CA TRP A 174 -5.13 -17.49 1.81
C TRP A 174 -6.47 -18.16 1.47
N LYS A 175 -7.58 -17.56 1.76
CA LYS A 175 -8.92 -18.12 1.48
C LYS A 175 -9.22 -18.16 -0.01
#